data_469ec3434a6cca973c1d7051612c9cb9
#
_entry.id   469ec3434a6cca973c1d7051612c9cb9
#
_cell.length_a   1.000
_cell.length_b   1.000
_cell.length_c   1.000
_cell.angle_alpha   90.00
_cell.angle_beta   90.00
_cell.angle_gamma   90.00
#
_symmetry.space_group_name_H-M   'P 1'
#
loop_
_entity.id
_entity.type
_entity.pdbx_description
1 polymer ?
#
loop_
_entity_poly.entity_id
_entity_poly.type
_entity_poly.pdbx_seq_one_letter_code
_entity_poly.pdbx_strand_id
1 'polypeptide(L)'
;MKSFREALENYELGAQYDYLSRRPPILGRIFKRVFELYCRAFFKIYCPLKIEGRSKLPDSPYILCSNHNSHMDSALLMLAAGSGFNSFAMTAAKDYFFNNAARRFFLNLFMNLIPIERKFSHESFVEYLAATRIFLSTGKRNLIIYPEGTRSLDGAMGSFKRGPAVVAVELGIPIVPAWIEGSHKCWPKGKVLIRPGGVKVHIGEPVYPDE
;
A
#
# COMPACT_ATOMS: atom_id res chain seq x y z
N MET A 1 -8.00 7.90 28.12
CA MET A 1 -7.81 8.05 26.66
C MET A 1 -8.97 7.32 26.00
N LYS A 2 -9.78 7.99 25.16
CA LYS A 2 -10.81 7.28 24.38
C LYS A 2 -10.12 6.26 23.49
N SER A 3 -10.70 5.08 23.40
CA SER A 3 -10.24 4.03 22.49
C SER A 3 -10.29 4.56 21.05
N PHE A 4 -9.36 4.18 20.19
CA PHE A 4 -9.42 4.54 18.76
C PHE A 4 -10.72 4.05 18.12
N ARG A 5 -11.24 2.89 18.52
CA ARG A 5 -12.54 2.35 18.03
C ARG A 5 -13.69 3.30 18.35
N GLU A 6 -13.80 3.81 19.57
CA GLU A 6 -14.85 4.74 19.97
C GLU A 6 -14.76 6.08 19.22
N ALA A 7 -13.53 6.58 19.03
CA ALA A 7 -13.31 7.78 18.23
C ALA A 7 -13.62 7.56 16.74
N LEU A 8 -13.32 6.38 16.21
CA LEU A 8 -13.55 6.01 14.82
C LEU A 8 -15.03 5.86 14.46
N GLU A 9 -15.87 5.39 15.39
CA GLU A 9 -17.31 5.24 15.17
C GLU A 9 -18.02 6.57 14.90
N ASN A 10 -17.55 7.64 15.54
CA ASN A 10 -18.14 8.97 15.47
C ASN A 10 -17.36 9.94 14.55
N TYR A 11 -16.36 9.45 13.81
CA TYR A 11 -15.51 10.32 12.99
C TYR A 11 -16.10 10.49 11.58
N GLU A 12 -16.48 11.73 11.26
CA GLU A 12 -16.91 12.11 9.92
C GLU A 12 -15.72 12.62 9.09
N LEU A 13 -15.45 11.94 7.99
CA LEU A 13 -14.43 12.37 7.05
C LEU A 13 -14.91 13.54 6.21
N GLY A 14 -14.05 14.55 6.04
CA GLY A 14 -14.33 15.67 5.16
C GLY A 14 -14.44 15.25 3.67
N ALA A 15 -15.12 16.06 2.86
CA ALA A 15 -15.37 15.81 1.43
C ALA A 15 -14.10 15.56 0.59
N GLN A 16 -12.92 15.99 1.07
CA GLN A 16 -11.63 15.70 0.41
C GLN A 16 -11.29 14.21 0.32
N TYR A 17 -11.97 13.35 1.09
CA TYR A 17 -11.79 11.89 1.12
C TYR A 17 -12.83 11.12 0.30
N ASP A 18 -13.79 11.79 -0.31
CA ASP A 18 -14.86 11.17 -1.13
C ASP A 18 -14.32 10.24 -2.22
N TYR A 19 -13.12 10.52 -2.74
CA TYR A 19 -12.49 9.68 -3.76
C TYR A 19 -12.17 8.27 -3.28
N LEU A 20 -12.10 8.03 -1.96
CA LEU A 20 -11.83 6.70 -1.39
C LEU A 20 -13.06 5.79 -1.43
N SER A 21 -14.26 6.35 -1.25
CA SER A 21 -15.53 5.62 -1.29
C SER A 21 -16.03 5.39 -2.71
N ARG A 22 -15.69 6.28 -3.64
CA ARG A 22 -16.17 6.23 -5.02
C ARG A 22 -15.43 5.19 -5.85
N ARG A 23 -16.14 4.56 -6.78
CA ARG A 23 -15.47 3.82 -7.86
C ARG A 23 -14.70 4.82 -8.71
N PRO A 24 -13.41 4.57 -9.01
CA PRO A 24 -12.66 5.46 -9.89
C PRO A 24 -13.42 5.67 -11.22
N PRO A 25 -13.34 6.86 -11.82
CA PRO A 25 -13.87 7.10 -13.15
C PRO A 25 -13.42 6.03 -14.15
N ILE A 26 -14.23 5.75 -15.16
CA ILE A 26 -13.93 4.70 -16.18
C ILE A 26 -12.54 4.90 -16.75
N LEU A 27 -12.19 6.14 -17.11
CA LEU A 27 -10.86 6.48 -17.64
C LEU A 27 -9.73 6.13 -16.65
N GLY A 28 -9.89 6.44 -15.36
CA GLY A 28 -8.90 6.08 -14.34
C GLY A 28 -8.75 4.56 -14.17
N ARG A 29 -9.85 3.79 -14.31
CA ARG A 29 -9.77 2.31 -14.28
C ARG A 29 -9.04 1.75 -15.50
N ILE A 30 -9.31 2.29 -16.67
CA ILE A 30 -8.61 1.91 -17.91
C ILE A 30 -7.13 2.22 -17.77
N PHE A 31 -6.78 3.41 -17.29
CA PHE A 31 -5.38 3.81 -17.11
C PHE A 31 -4.64 2.86 -16.16
N LYS A 32 -5.21 2.56 -14.99
CA LYS A 32 -4.62 1.59 -14.04
C LYS A 32 -4.48 0.19 -14.65
N ARG A 33 -5.43 -0.22 -15.49
CA ARG A 33 -5.35 -1.52 -16.17
C ARG A 33 -4.23 -1.55 -17.21
N VAL A 34 -4.09 -0.50 -17.98
CA VAL A 34 -2.99 -0.36 -18.95
C VAL A 34 -1.64 -0.35 -18.22
N PHE A 35 -1.54 0.42 -17.13
CA PHE A 35 -0.33 0.44 -16.30
C PHE A 35 -0.02 -0.93 -15.68
N GLU A 36 -1.03 -1.66 -15.20
CA GLU A 36 -0.85 -3.03 -14.72
C GLU A 36 -0.31 -3.97 -15.81
N LEU A 37 -0.86 -3.89 -17.03
CA LEU A 37 -0.38 -4.68 -18.17
C LEU A 37 1.06 -4.34 -18.55
N TYR A 38 1.40 -3.05 -18.55
CA TYR A 38 2.78 -2.58 -18.72
C TYR A 38 3.70 -3.18 -17.63
N CYS A 39 3.33 -3.09 -16.35
CA CYS A 39 4.10 -3.68 -15.27
C CYS A 39 4.23 -5.21 -15.42
N ARG A 40 3.18 -5.92 -15.83
CA ARG A 40 3.24 -7.38 -16.10
C ARG A 40 4.27 -7.72 -17.18
N ALA A 41 4.26 -6.99 -18.29
CA ALA A 41 5.24 -7.17 -19.37
C ALA A 41 6.65 -6.83 -18.91
N PHE A 42 6.82 -5.69 -18.23
CA PHE A 42 8.10 -5.25 -17.69
C PHE A 42 8.71 -6.26 -16.72
N PHE A 43 7.92 -6.75 -15.75
CA PHE A 43 8.35 -7.75 -14.77
C PHE A 43 8.38 -9.18 -15.30
N LYS A 44 8.00 -9.41 -16.53
CA LYS A 44 8.23 -10.67 -17.24
C LYS A 44 9.54 -10.66 -18.01
N ILE A 45 9.91 -9.51 -18.59
CA ILE A 45 11.00 -9.41 -19.56
C ILE A 45 12.25 -8.77 -18.94
N TYR A 46 12.12 -7.59 -18.32
CA TYR A 46 13.25 -6.77 -17.91
C TYR A 46 13.69 -7.02 -16.47
N CYS A 47 12.74 -7.20 -15.57
CA CYS A 47 13.00 -7.56 -14.17
C CYS A 47 12.16 -8.79 -13.78
N PRO A 48 12.52 -10.01 -14.22
CA PRO A 48 11.67 -11.19 -14.02
C PRO A 48 11.24 -11.39 -12.58
N LEU A 49 9.91 -11.40 -12.35
CA LEU A 49 9.29 -11.55 -11.04
C LEU A 49 8.98 -13.02 -10.76
N LYS A 50 9.52 -13.54 -9.66
CA LYS A 50 9.12 -14.80 -9.04
C LYS A 50 8.23 -14.53 -7.84
N ILE A 51 7.17 -15.33 -7.68
CA ILE A 51 6.20 -15.17 -6.60
C ILE A 51 6.07 -16.49 -5.86
N GLU A 52 6.19 -16.45 -4.55
CA GLU A 52 6.01 -17.59 -3.66
C GLU A 52 4.95 -17.27 -2.60
N GLY A 53 4.14 -18.25 -2.25
CA GLY A 53 3.15 -18.15 -1.17
C GLY A 53 1.87 -17.39 -1.52
N ARG A 54 1.56 -17.13 -2.80
CA ARG A 54 0.30 -16.43 -3.18
C ARG A 54 -0.96 -17.13 -2.64
N SER A 55 -0.97 -18.46 -2.55
CA SER A 55 -2.08 -19.23 -2.02
C SER A 55 -2.41 -19.00 -0.56
N LYS A 56 -1.53 -18.31 0.17
CA LYS A 56 -1.69 -17.92 1.58
C LYS A 56 -2.51 -16.65 1.77
N LEU A 57 -2.78 -15.91 0.69
CA LEU A 57 -3.56 -14.67 0.77
C LEU A 57 -4.99 -14.96 1.19
N PRO A 58 -5.53 -14.27 2.20
CA PRO A 58 -6.91 -14.42 2.61
C PRO A 58 -7.87 -13.80 1.57
N ASP A 59 -9.12 -14.28 1.54
CA ASP A 59 -10.17 -13.73 0.67
C ASP A 59 -10.72 -12.38 1.15
N SER A 60 -10.61 -12.09 2.44
CA SER A 60 -11.06 -10.86 3.09
C SER A 60 -10.04 -9.72 2.93
N PRO A 61 -10.42 -8.46 3.19
CA PRO A 61 -9.45 -7.37 3.25
C PRO A 61 -8.27 -7.68 4.16
N TYR A 62 -7.06 -7.34 3.73
CA TYR A 62 -5.82 -7.57 4.47
C TYR A 62 -4.80 -6.46 4.25
N ILE A 63 -3.81 -6.41 5.13
CA ILE A 63 -2.65 -5.54 5.02
C ILE A 63 -1.46 -6.36 4.49
N LEU A 64 -0.95 -6.06 3.28
CA LEU A 64 0.37 -6.51 2.86
C LEU A 64 1.43 -5.65 3.55
N CYS A 65 2.18 -6.26 4.47
CA CYS A 65 3.23 -5.61 5.23
C CYS A 65 4.60 -6.08 4.72
N SER A 66 5.39 -5.20 4.11
CA SER A 66 6.62 -5.58 3.42
C SER A 66 7.78 -4.63 3.71
N ASN A 67 9.02 -5.12 3.50
CA ASN A 67 10.19 -4.27 3.41
C ASN A 67 10.08 -3.29 2.22
N HIS A 68 10.81 -2.16 2.29
CA HIS A 68 10.72 -1.10 1.28
C HIS A 68 12.10 -0.66 0.79
N ASN A 69 12.50 -1.16 -0.36
CA ASN A 69 13.85 -0.99 -0.90
C ASN A 69 13.91 -0.25 -2.24
N SER A 70 12.75 -0.13 -2.93
CA SER A 70 12.74 0.32 -4.32
C SER A 70 11.48 1.11 -4.67
N HIS A 71 11.55 1.85 -5.77
CA HIS A 71 10.39 2.50 -6.38
C HIS A 71 9.39 1.50 -6.98
N MET A 72 9.83 0.28 -7.30
CA MET A 72 8.98 -0.75 -7.92
C MET A 72 8.23 -1.65 -6.92
N ASP A 73 8.54 -1.56 -5.62
CA ASP A 73 8.03 -2.50 -4.61
C ASP A 73 6.51 -2.62 -4.59
N SER A 74 5.80 -1.49 -4.68
CA SER A 74 4.34 -1.50 -4.66
C SER A 74 3.74 -2.20 -5.88
N ALA A 75 4.31 -2.00 -7.06
CA ALA A 75 3.88 -2.71 -8.26
C ALA A 75 4.16 -4.21 -8.14
N LEU A 76 5.32 -4.60 -7.57
CA LEU A 76 5.66 -6.00 -7.31
C LEU A 76 4.65 -6.67 -6.37
N LEU A 77 4.29 -6.01 -5.26
CA LEU A 77 3.32 -6.52 -4.29
C LEU A 77 1.92 -6.66 -4.92
N MET A 78 1.45 -5.66 -5.66
CA MET A 78 0.15 -5.71 -6.34
C MET A 78 0.10 -6.84 -7.38
N LEU A 79 1.18 -7.04 -8.15
CA LEU A 79 1.28 -8.15 -9.09
C LEU A 79 1.38 -9.50 -8.38
N ALA A 80 2.11 -9.57 -7.26
CA ALA A 80 2.21 -10.78 -6.46
C ALA A 80 0.86 -11.19 -5.88
N ALA A 81 0.06 -10.24 -5.43
CA ALA A 81 -1.28 -10.52 -4.93
C ALA A 81 -2.28 -10.92 -6.02
N GLY A 82 -2.15 -10.40 -7.24
CA GLY A 82 -2.98 -10.81 -8.37
C GLY A 82 -4.38 -10.20 -8.43
N SER A 83 -4.77 -9.35 -7.48
CA SER A 83 -6.12 -8.78 -7.37
C SER A 83 -6.36 -7.53 -8.23
N GLY A 84 -5.35 -7.08 -8.97
CA GLY A 84 -5.40 -5.85 -9.78
C GLY A 84 -5.06 -4.57 -8.99
N PHE A 85 -4.53 -3.57 -9.69
CA PHE A 85 -4.00 -2.35 -9.05
C PHE A 85 -5.08 -1.47 -8.41
N ASN A 86 -6.32 -1.57 -8.85
CA ASN A 86 -7.45 -0.87 -8.24
C ASN A 86 -7.81 -1.39 -6.85
N SER A 87 -7.43 -2.62 -6.53
CA SER A 87 -7.75 -3.28 -5.27
C SER A 87 -6.81 -2.92 -4.13
N PHE A 88 -5.79 -2.11 -4.38
CA PHE A 88 -4.81 -1.74 -3.35
C PHE A 88 -4.77 -0.24 -3.13
N ALA A 89 -4.61 0.16 -1.86
CA ALA A 89 -4.15 1.49 -1.49
C ALA A 89 -2.85 1.41 -0.72
N MET A 90 -2.11 2.51 -0.74
CA MET A 90 -0.88 2.69 0.03
C MET A 90 -1.00 3.91 0.92
N THR A 91 -0.39 3.82 2.07
CA THR A 91 -0.20 4.97 2.95
C THR A 91 0.82 5.93 2.36
N ALA A 92 0.47 7.20 2.26
CA ALA A 92 1.33 8.24 1.72
C ALA A 92 1.36 9.48 2.62
N ALA A 93 2.54 10.07 2.80
CA ALA A 93 2.71 11.26 3.63
C ALA A 93 1.92 12.45 3.06
N LYS A 94 1.03 13.02 3.88
CA LYS A 94 0.08 14.08 3.51
C LYS A 94 0.81 15.33 2.99
N ASP A 95 1.86 15.73 3.67
CA ASP A 95 2.69 16.89 3.32
C ASP A 95 3.40 16.77 1.98
N TYR A 96 3.79 15.56 1.58
CA TYR A 96 4.53 15.34 0.33
C TYR A 96 3.61 15.10 -0.86
N PHE A 97 2.53 14.32 -0.69
CA PHE A 97 1.71 13.85 -1.81
C PHE A 97 0.45 14.70 -2.04
N PHE A 98 -0.08 15.37 -1.00
CA PHE A 98 -1.40 16.00 -1.07
C PHE A 98 -1.38 17.54 -1.12
N ASN A 99 -0.24 18.19 -0.90
CA ASN A 99 -0.12 19.65 -0.99
C ASN A 99 -0.20 20.20 -2.42
N ASN A 100 -0.16 19.32 -3.44
CA ASN A 100 -0.25 19.73 -4.83
C ASN A 100 -1.34 18.89 -5.53
N ALA A 101 -2.40 19.56 -6.00
CA ALA A 101 -3.55 18.91 -6.63
C ALA A 101 -3.18 18.14 -7.90
N ALA A 102 -2.26 18.68 -8.73
CA ALA A 102 -1.79 18.00 -9.92
C ALA A 102 -1.03 16.72 -9.57
N ARG A 103 -0.11 16.80 -8.58
CA ARG A 103 0.63 15.62 -8.10
C ARG A 103 -0.32 14.55 -7.56
N ARG A 104 -1.31 14.95 -6.74
CA ARG A 104 -2.35 14.05 -6.22
C ARG A 104 -3.11 13.37 -7.36
N PHE A 105 -3.54 14.13 -8.37
CA PHE A 105 -4.24 13.61 -9.53
C PHE A 105 -3.40 12.56 -10.28
N PHE A 106 -2.15 12.90 -10.63
CA PHE A 106 -1.26 11.99 -11.34
C PHE A 106 -0.95 10.72 -10.54
N LEU A 107 -0.68 10.82 -9.25
CA LEU A 107 -0.38 9.65 -8.43
C LEU A 107 -1.60 8.73 -8.29
N ASN A 108 -2.80 9.28 -8.16
CA ASN A 108 -4.03 8.50 -8.11
C ASN A 108 -4.38 7.80 -9.44
N LEU A 109 -3.79 8.21 -10.57
CA LEU A 109 -3.91 7.47 -11.83
C LEU A 109 -3.21 6.11 -11.75
N PHE A 110 -2.13 6.01 -11.00
CA PHE A 110 -1.33 4.77 -10.88
C PHE A 110 -1.71 3.94 -9.65
N MET A 111 -1.99 4.61 -8.53
CA MET A 111 -2.17 4.00 -7.22
C MET A 111 -3.28 4.71 -6.44
N ASN A 112 -3.97 3.99 -5.56
CA ASN A 112 -4.83 4.65 -4.59
C ASN A 112 -3.96 5.02 -3.38
N LEU A 113 -3.99 6.28 -2.96
CA LEU A 113 -3.22 6.79 -1.84
C LEU A 113 -4.12 7.20 -0.69
N ILE A 114 -3.80 6.76 0.52
CA ILE A 114 -4.44 7.19 1.76
C ILE A 114 -3.46 8.10 2.48
N PRO A 115 -3.82 9.37 2.74
CA PRO A 115 -2.93 10.32 3.39
C PRO A 115 -2.74 9.98 4.87
N ILE A 116 -1.50 10.09 5.34
CA ILE A 116 -1.13 10.04 6.75
C ILE A 116 -0.24 11.21 7.13
N GLU A 117 -0.45 11.79 8.28
CA GLU A 117 0.44 12.83 8.81
C GLU A 117 1.71 12.21 9.41
N ARG A 118 2.87 12.84 9.15
CA ARG A 118 4.14 12.39 9.71
C ARG A 118 4.27 12.67 11.20
N LYS A 119 3.65 13.76 11.65
CA LYS A 119 3.55 14.08 13.06
C LYS A 119 2.32 13.36 13.60
N PHE A 120 2.56 12.35 14.40
CA PHE A 120 1.50 11.58 15.01
C PHE A 120 0.72 12.45 16.02
N SER A 121 -0.59 12.57 15.79
CA SER A 121 -1.56 13.00 16.79
C SER A 121 -2.67 11.96 16.86
N HIS A 122 -3.39 11.90 17.97
CA HIS A 122 -4.53 11.00 18.10
C HIS A 122 -5.58 11.27 16.99
N GLU A 123 -5.89 12.53 16.75
CA GLU A 123 -6.86 12.95 15.73
C GLU A 123 -6.43 12.58 14.31
N SER A 124 -5.18 12.89 13.93
CA SER A 124 -4.67 12.57 12.60
C SER A 124 -4.61 11.06 12.34
N PHE A 125 -4.44 10.26 13.39
CA PHE A 125 -4.46 8.82 13.25
C PHE A 125 -5.89 8.26 13.14
N VAL A 126 -6.86 8.83 13.86
CA VAL A 126 -8.29 8.51 13.69
C VAL A 126 -8.75 8.87 12.27
N GLU A 127 -8.37 10.04 11.74
CA GLU A 127 -8.63 10.44 10.35
C GLU A 127 -8.08 9.40 9.36
N TYR A 128 -6.85 8.96 9.55
CA TYR A 128 -6.22 7.93 8.72
C TYR A 128 -6.94 6.57 8.81
N LEU A 129 -7.33 6.14 10.01
CA LEU A 129 -8.09 4.90 10.21
C LEU A 129 -9.48 4.98 9.54
N ALA A 130 -10.18 6.11 9.68
CA ALA A 130 -11.47 6.34 9.05
C ALA A 130 -11.36 6.30 7.51
N ALA A 131 -10.35 6.98 6.94
CA ALA A 131 -10.07 6.96 5.51
C ALA A 131 -9.76 5.53 5.01
N THR A 132 -8.97 4.78 5.78
CA THR A 132 -8.63 3.38 5.47
C THR A 132 -9.86 2.50 5.51
N ARG A 133 -10.70 2.61 6.55
CA ARG A 133 -11.95 1.85 6.68
C ARG A 133 -12.89 2.09 5.50
N ILE A 134 -13.09 3.34 5.09
CA ILE A 134 -13.92 3.67 3.92
C ILE A 134 -13.35 3.06 2.65
N PHE A 135 -12.04 3.13 2.44
CA PHE A 135 -11.43 2.49 1.27
C PHE A 135 -11.67 0.98 1.27
N LEU A 136 -11.43 0.29 2.37
CA LEU A 136 -11.56 -1.17 2.48
C LEU A 136 -13.01 -1.66 2.38
N SER A 137 -14.00 -0.87 2.82
CA SER A 137 -15.42 -1.22 2.74
C SER A 137 -15.99 -1.23 1.32
N THR A 138 -15.28 -0.69 0.35
CA THR A 138 -15.76 -0.49 -1.03
C THR A 138 -15.31 -1.64 -1.95
N GLY A 139 -15.75 -2.86 -1.70
CA GLY A 139 -15.40 -4.06 -2.48
C GLY A 139 -14.18 -4.81 -1.93
N LYS A 140 -13.63 -5.74 -2.73
CA LYS A 140 -12.43 -6.51 -2.33
C LYS A 140 -11.18 -5.62 -2.46
N ARG A 141 -10.86 -4.89 -1.41
CA ARG A 141 -9.74 -3.93 -1.36
C ARG A 141 -8.80 -4.25 -0.22
N ASN A 142 -7.52 -3.96 -0.41
CA ASN A 142 -6.43 -4.30 0.49
C ASN A 142 -5.52 -3.10 0.70
N LEU A 143 -4.68 -3.16 1.70
CA LEU A 143 -3.74 -2.10 2.05
C LEU A 143 -2.31 -2.60 1.90
N ILE A 144 -1.40 -1.75 1.42
CA ILE A 144 0.04 -1.97 1.46
C ILE A 144 0.62 -1.01 2.48
N ILE A 145 1.33 -1.54 3.47
CA ILE A 145 2.05 -0.74 4.45
C ILE A 145 3.50 -1.21 4.52
N TYR A 146 4.42 -0.25 4.50
CA TYR A 146 5.84 -0.48 4.72
C TYR A 146 6.16 -0.09 6.17
N PRO A 147 6.46 -1.06 7.06
CA PRO A 147 6.65 -0.78 8.49
C PRO A 147 7.87 0.09 8.78
N GLU A 148 8.83 0.14 7.88
CA GLU A 148 9.99 1.01 7.95
C GLU A 148 9.63 2.51 7.81
N GLY A 149 8.52 2.82 7.13
CA GLY A 149 8.03 4.18 6.89
C GLY A 149 8.85 4.99 5.90
N THR A 150 9.93 4.43 5.35
CA THR A 150 10.76 5.02 4.29
C THR A 150 11.47 3.92 3.53
N ARG A 151 11.91 4.21 2.30
CA ARG A 151 12.74 3.29 1.54
C ARG A 151 14.15 3.23 2.10
N SER A 152 14.71 2.02 2.16
CA SER A 152 16.12 1.78 2.48
C SER A 152 17.04 2.52 1.49
N LEU A 153 18.19 2.97 1.97
CA LEU A 153 19.23 3.60 1.14
C LEU A 153 20.27 2.60 0.66
N ASP A 154 20.55 1.59 1.46
CA ASP A 154 21.62 0.58 1.25
C ASP A 154 21.07 -0.81 0.94
N GLY A 155 19.74 -1.00 0.97
CA GLY A 155 19.06 -2.26 0.77
C GLY A 155 18.90 -3.10 2.04
N ALA A 156 19.44 -2.65 3.17
CA ALA A 156 19.21 -3.28 4.45
C ALA A 156 17.79 -2.96 4.97
N MET A 157 17.22 -3.89 5.74
CA MET A 157 15.93 -3.71 6.38
C MET A 157 16.07 -2.77 7.57
N GLY A 158 15.23 -1.73 7.60
CA GLY A 158 15.15 -0.79 8.71
C GLY A 158 14.34 -1.32 9.90
N SER A 159 14.32 -0.56 10.99
CA SER A 159 13.48 -0.87 12.14
C SER A 159 11.99 -0.72 11.83
N PHE A 160 11.18 -1.65 12.32
CA PHE A 160 9.73 -1.65 12.11
C PHE A 160 9.01 -0.78 13.12
N LYS A 161 8.11 0.05 12.61
CA LYS A 161 7.18 0.86 13.41
C LYS A 161 5.94 0.03 13.77
N ARG A 162 5.32 0.35 14.89
CA ARG A 162 4.11 -0.32 15.40
C ARG A 162 2.83 0.01 14.60
N GLY A 163 2.87 1.02 13.72
CA GLY A 163 1.70 1.50 12.97
C GLY A 163 0.88 0.41 12.28
N PRO A 164 1.49 -0.50 11.51
CA PRO A 164 0.75 -1.58 10.84
C PRO A 164 -0.03 -2.47 11.81
N ALA A 165 0.55 -2.83 12.97
CA ALA A 165 -0.12 -3.65 13.98
C ALA A 165 -1.32 -2.92 14.58
N VAL A 166 -1.17 -1.63 14.90
CA VAL A 166 -2.30 -0.83 15.40
C VAL A 166 -3.42 -0.76 14.37
N VAL A 167 -3.11 -0.54 13.09
CA VAL A 167 -4.11 -0.54 12.01
C VAL A 167 -4.85 -1.87 11.91
N ALA A 168 -4.12 -2.99 12.00
CA ALA A 168 -4.70 -4.34 11.94
C ALA A 168 -5.69 -4.58 13.10
N VAL A 169 -5.29 -4.25 14.33
CA VAL A 169 -6.13 -4.41 15.53
C VAL A 169 -7.36 -3.51 15.48
N GLU A 170 -7.18 -2.22 15.16
CA GLU A 170 -8.29 -1.25 15.15
C GLU A 170 -9.31 -1.52 14.03
N LEU A 171 -8.88 -2.06 12.91
CA LEU A 171 -9.76 -2.39 11.79
C LEU A 171 -10.20 -3.87 11.75
N GLY A 172 -9.66 -4.73 12.62
CA GLY A 172 -10.00 -6.15 12.67
C GLY A 172 -9.59 -6.92 11.41
N ILE A 173 -8.47 -6.56 10.78
CA ILE A 173 -8.02 -7.18 9.52
C ILE A 173 -6.64 -7.81 9.65
N PRO A 174 -6.36 -8.96 9.00
CA PRO A 174 -5.08 -9.64 9.13
C PRO A 174 -3.93 -8.88 8.45
N ILE A 175 -2.74 -9.04 9.01
CA ILE A 175 -1.48 -8.69 8.38
C ILE A 175 -0.94 -9.90 7.62
N VAL A 176 -0.65 -9.71 6.34
CA VAL A 176 0.08 -10.68 5.53
C VAL A 176 1.51 -10.18 5.37
N PRO A 177 2.49 -10.81 6.03
CA PRO A 177 3.88 -10.43 5.84
C PRO A 177 4.34 -10.80 4.43
N ALA A 178 5.10 -9.89 3.82
CA ALA A 178 5.72 -10.12 2.54
C ALA A 178 7.18 -9.69 2.56
N TRP A 179 8.01 -10.35 1.76
CA TRP A 179 9.42 -10.04 1.62
C TRP A 179 9.78 -9.86 0.14
N ILE A 180 10.41 -8.74 -0.20
CA ILE A 180 10.85 -8.41 -1.55
C ILE A 180 12.36 -8.50 -1.63
N GLU A 181 12.85 -9.34 -2.54
CA GLU A 181 14.26 -9.49 -2.85
C GLU A 181 14.59 -8.93 -4.22
N GLY A 182 15.81 -8.41 -4.39
CA GLY A 182 16.36 -7.98 -5.67
C GLY A 182 15.94 -6.59 -6.13
N SER A 183 14.83 -6.03 -5.64
CA SER A 183 14.29 -4.75 -6.10
C SER A 183 15.25 -3.57 -5.87
N HIS A 184 16.00 -3.56 -4.77
CA HIS A 184 17.03 -2.56 -4.51
C HIS A 184 18.15 -2.57 -5.57
N LYS A 185 18.60 -3.72 -6.01
CA LYS A 185 19.61 -3.84 -7.06
C LYS A 185 19.13 -3.30 -8.39
N CYS A 186 17.83 -3.48 -8.68
CA CYS A 186 17.22 -3.03 -9.93
C CYS A 186 16.94 -1.53 -9.91
N TRP A 187 16.32 -0.99 -8.85
CA TRP A 187 15.93 0.42 -8.81
C TRP A 187 15.94 1.01 -7.40
N PRO A 188 17.14 1.29 -6.84
CA PRO A 188 17.26 1.85 -5.49
C PRO A 188 16.73 3.29 -5.41
N LYS A 189 16.45 3.74 -4.20
CA LYS A 189 16.07 5.12 -3.91
C LYS A 189 17.12 6.10 -4.45
N GLY A 190 16.65 7.16 -5.13
CA GLY A 190 17.53 8.22 -5.68
C GLY A 190 18.14 7.90 -7.04
N LYS A 191 17.92 6.73 -7.61
CA LYS A 191 18.34 6.42 -8.98
C LYS A 191 17.19 6.60 -9.97
N VAL A 192 17.50 7.13 -11.15
CA VAL A 192 16.53 7.34 -12.23
C VAL A 192 16.47 6.11 -13.15
N LEU A 193 17.61 5.51 -13.43
CA LEU A 193 17.69 4.36 -14.34
C LEU A 193 17.41 3.05 -13.62
N ILE A 194 16.56 2.25 -14.23
CA ILE A 194 16.27 0.88 -13.80
C ILE A 194 17.30 -0.05 -14.45
N ARG A 195 17.87 -0.95 -13.65
CA ARG A 195 18.79 -2.01 -14.12
C ARG A 195 18.03 -3.32 -14.27
N PRO A 196 18.33 -4.13 -15.27
CA PRO A 196 17.76 -5.47 -15.37
C PRO A 196 18.22 -6.33 -14.20
N GLY A 197 17.34 -7.23 -13.75
CA GLY A 197 17.68 -8.15 -12.65
C GLY A 197 16.46 -8.91 -12.15
N GLY A 198 16.65 -10.11 -11.62
CA GLY A 198 15.59 -10.91 -11.04
C GLY A 198 15.07 -10.30 -9.74
N VAL A 199 13.76 -10.29 -9.58
CA VAL A 199 13.09 -9.88 -8.35
C VAL A 199 12.19 -11.00 -7.84
N LYS A 200 12.03 -11.09 -6.51
CA LYS A 200 11.23 -12.14 -5.90
C LYS A 200 10.35 -11.56 -4.80
N VAL A 201 9.12 -12.04 -4.72
CA VAL A 201 8.18 -11.70 -3.65
C VAL A 201 7.78 -12.99 -2.94
N HIS A 202 8.05 -13.04 -1.65
CA HIS A 202 7.61 -14.10 -0.76
C HIS A 202 6.42 -13.59 0.06
N ILE A 203 5.35 -14.35 0.10
CA ILE A 203 4.15 -14.06 0.89
C ILE A 203 4.08 -15.09 2.02
N GLY A 204 4.05 -14.60 3.26
CA GLY A 204 3.95 -15.42 4.47
C GLY A 204 2.51 -15.76 4.85
N GLU A 205 2.37 -16.47 5.98
CA GLU A 205 1.05 -16.77 6.56
C GLU A 205 0.41 -15.49 7.12
N PRO A 206 -0.91 -15.32 6.98
CA PRO A 206 -1.63 -14.22 7.61
C PRO A 206 -1.51 -14.30 9.14
N VAL A 207 -1.30 -13.14 9.75
CA VAL A 207 -1.35 -12.95 11.21
C VAL A 207 -2.62 -12.19 11.52
N TYR A 208 -3.52 -12.82 12.25
CA TYR A 208 -4.79 -12.21 12.64
C TYR A 208 -4.61 -11.42 13.93
N PRO A 209 -5.25 -10.23 14.05
CA PRO A 209 -5.29 -9.56 15.35
C PRO A 209 -6.06 -10.42 16.34
N ASP A 210 -5.55 -10.52 17.56
CA ASP A 210 -6.29 -11.16 18.65
C ASP A 210 -7.56 -10.35 18.92
N GLU A 211 -8.69 -11.04 19.09
CA GLU A 211 -9.99 -10.46 19.44
C GLU A 211 -10.03 -9.92 20.87
#